data_00ba250d1a49d007a356e8c572368468
#
_entry.id   00ba250d1a49d007a356e8c572368468
#
_cell.length_a   1.000
_cell.length_b   1.000
_cell.length_c   1.000
_cell.angle_alpha   90.00
_cell.angle_beta   90.00
_cell.angle_gamma   90.00
#
_symmetry.space_group_name_H-M   'P 1'
#
loop_
_entity.id
_entity.type
_entity.pdbx_description
1 polymer ?
#
loop_
_entity_poly.entity_id
_entity_poly.type
_entity_poly.pdbx_seq_one_letter_code
_entity_poly.pdbx_strand_id
1 'polypeptide(L)'
;LKEIERCRVGDTITVESARFGIQTLKGYQEPQPVVFASFYPTDSDNYDLLRDGLGKLKLNDASLSFVPESPGTLGRGFRCGFLGMLHLEIVSERLKRDYSLDLIITSPSVVYKKSEDKIEEPWIEMEIIAPSKYVGQVNNLLGNFPGEFKDTRWLTEEKVVIIYHGPLDIILRGFYDKLKNVSSGYASMAYNLLGYREADLVSLEILINHEKIEAFSKM
;
A
#
# COMPACT_ATOMS: atom_id res chain seq x y z
N LEU A 1 -3.08 5.26 31.00
CA LEU A 1 -3.83 5.98 29.94
C LEU A 1 -5.30 5.62 30.06
N LYS A 2 -6.16 6.64 30.24
CA LYS A 2 -7.62 6.41 30.34
C LYS A 2 -8.27 6.23 28.96
N GLU A 3 -7.65 6.77 27.91
CA GLU A 3 -8.13 6.70 26.51
C GLU A 3 -6.93 6.39 25.61
N ILE A 4 -6.81 5.13 25.19
CA ILE A 4 -5.71 4.65 24.35
C ILE A 4 -5.77 5.29 22.96
N GLU A 5 -6.97 5.58 22.46
CA GLU A 5 -7.21 6.17 21.13
C GLU A 5 -6.57 7.55 20.92
N ARG A 6 -6.24 8.24 22.01
CA ARG A 6 -5.57 9.55 21.98
C ARG A 6 -4.05 9.47 21.89
N CYS A 7 -3.46 8.29 22.02
CA CYS A 7 -2.01 8.11 21.91
C CYS A 7 -1.65 7.54 20.55
N ARG A 8 -0.69 8.18 19.91
CA ARG A 8 -0.15 7.75 18.61
C ARG A 8 1.31 7.38 18.74
N VAL A 9 1.78 6.49 17.88
CA VAL A 9 3.21 6.24 17.71
C VAL A 9 3.87 7.56 17.27
N GLY A 10 4.97 7.95 17.91
CA GLY A 10 5.62 9.24 17.67
C GLY A 10 5.27 10.35 18.66
N ASP A 11 4.26 10.14 19.53
CA ASP A 11 3.93 11.09 20.58
C ASP A 11 5.05 11.20 21.63
N THR A 12 5.31 12.41 22.06
CA THR A 12 6.27 12.68 23.15
C THR A 12 5.55 12.57 24.49
N ILE A 13 5.98 11.62 25.32
CA ILE A 13 5.44 11.43 26.68
C ILE A 13 6.29 12.20 27.68
N THR A 14 5.64 12.96 28.55
CA THR A 14 6.30 13.76 29.60
C THR A 14 5.52 13.75 30.90
N VAL A 15 6.16 14.22 31.97
CA VAL A 15 5.51 14.44 33.26
C VAL A 15 4.76 15.77 33.26
N GLU A 16 3.66 15.85 34.01
CA GLU A 16 2.80 17.03 34.05
C GLU A 16 3.55 18.31 34.47
N SER A 17 4.50 18.17 35.39
CA SER A 17 5.34 19.29 35.87
C SER A 17 6.24 19.90 34.79
N ALA A 18 6.53 19.17 33.73
CA ALA A 18 7.38 19.59 32.59
C ALA A 18 6.54 20.06 31.38
N ARG A 19 5.24 20.25 31.51
CA ARG A 19 4.30 20.58 30.41
C ARG A 19 4.65 21.87 29.65
N PHE A 20 5.33 22.80 30.28
CA PHE A 20 5.75 24.06 29.67
C PHE A 20 7.24 24.01 29.29
N GLY A 21 7.52 24.16 28.00
CA GLY A 21 8.90 24.26 27.47
C GLY A 21 9.49 22.98 26.86
N ILE A 22 8.73 21.88 26.77
CA ILE A 22 9.19 20.67 26.07
C ILE A 22 8.99 20.87 24.58
N GLN A 23 10.08 20.71 23.84
CA GLN A 23 10.04 20.56 22.39
C GLN A 23 9.86 19.08 22.04
N THR A 24 8.94 18.78 21.13
CA THR A 24 8.80 17.44 20.57
C THR A 24 10.07 17.03 19.86
N LEU A 25 10.49 15.77 20.01
CA LEU A 25 11.63 15.22 19.29
C LEU A 25 11.34 15.27 17.78
N LYS A 26 12.27 15.86 17.03
CA LYS A 26 12.17 15.92 15.57
C LYS A 26 12.61 14.57 14.97
N GLY A 27 12.03 14.22 13.81
CA GLY A 27 12.46 13.09 12.99
C GLY A 27 11.45 11.96 12.84
N TYR A 28 10.38 11.92 13.63
CA TYR A 28 9.29 10.98 13.35
C TYR A 28 8.44 11.49 12.19
N GLN A 29 8.26 10.65 11.18
CA GLN A 29 7.31 10.85 10.09
C GLN A 29 6.28 9.71 10.15
N GLU A 30 5.00 10.08 10.18
CA GLU A 30 3.93 9.08 10.15
C GLU A 30 3.98 8.35 8.80
N PRO A 31 4.08 7.01 8.80
CA PRO A 31 4.06 6.24 7.57
C PRO A 31 2.78 6.50 6.79
N GLN A 32 2.91 6.85 5.51
CA GLN A 32 1.77 7.12 4.65
C GLN A 32 1.39 5.85 3.88
N PRO A 33 0.13 5.41 3.94
CA PRO A 33 -0.31 4.28 3.16
C PRO A 33 -0.29 4.60 1.66
N VAL A 34 0.12 3.62 0.87
CA VAL A 34 0.26 3.75 -0.60
C VAL A 34 -0.62 2.75 -1.36
N VAL A 35 -1.03 1.67 -0.71
CA VAL A 35 -1.94 0.65 -1.24
C VAL A 35 -3.23 0.67 -0.44
N PHE A 36 -4.36 0.62 -1.13
CA PHE A 36 -5.69 0.67 -0.52
C PHE A 36 -6.52 -0.50 -1.00
N ALA A 37 -7.26 -1.12 -0.08
CA ALA A 37 -8.26 -2.13 -0.35
C ALA A 37 -9.40 -2.00 0.66
N SER A 38 -10.61 -2.38 0.26
CA SER A 38 -11.75 -2.39 1.16
C SER A 38 -11.98 -3.79 1.70
N PHE A 39 -12.22 -3.86 3.00
CA PHE A 39 -12.46 -5.09 3.75
C PHE A 39 -13.92 -5.12 4.17
N TYR A 40 -14.63 -6.16 3.74
CA TYR A 40 -16.02 -6.41 4.12
C TYR A 40 -16.09 -7.76 4.82
N PRO A 41 -16.77 -7.88 5.96
CA PRO A 41 -17.01 -9.18 6.56
C PRO A 41 -17.94 -9.98 5.66
N THR A 42 -17.69 -11.27 5.51
CA THR A 42 -18.57 -12.17 4.74
C THR A 42 -19.97 -12.23 5.35
N ASP A 43 -20.03 -12.18 6.69
CA ASP A 43 -21.26 -12.05 7.45
C ASP A 43 -21.40 -10.61 7.99
N SER A 44 -22.49 -9.92 7.63
CA SER A 44 -22.74 -8.53 8.03
C SER A 44 -22.79 -8.32 9.55
N ASP A 45 -23.15 -9.34 10.33
CA ASP A 45 -23.18 -9.28 11.80
C ASP A 45 -21.78 -9.12 12.40
N ASN A 46 -20.74 -9.47 11.66
CA ASN A 46 -19.34 -9.32 12.06
C ASN A 46 -18.74 -7.93 11.81
N TYR A 47 -19.53 -6.94 11.38
CA TYR A 47 -19.03 -5.57 11.14
C TYR A 47 -18.36 -4.94 12.36
N ASP A 48 -18.98 -5.05 13.55
CA ASP A 48 -18.41 -4.50 14.78
C ASP A 48 -17.16 -5.25 15.21
N LEU A 49 -17.12 -6.56 14.99
CA LEU A 49 -15.93 -7.39 15.25
C LEU A 49 -14.76 -6.99 14.32
N LEU A 50 -15.04 -6.70 13.04
CA LEU A 50 -14.05 -6.20 12.10
C LEU A 50 -13.51 -4.82 12.52
N ARG A 51 -14.40 -3.90 12.93
CA ARG A 51 -13.99 -2.59 13.45
C ARG A 51 -13.05 -2.70 14.64
N ASP A 52 -13.42 -3.55 15.60
CA ASP A 52 -12.64 -3.75 16.83
C ASP A 52 -11.30 -4.43 16.54
N GLY A 53 -11.29 -5.41 15.62
CA GLY A 53 -10.07 -6.07 15.14
C GLY A 53 -9.10 -5.08 14.49
N LEU A 54 -9.58 -4.27 13.54
CA LEU A 54 -8.78 -3.22 12.89
C LEU A 54 -8.29 -2.17 13.91
N GLY A 55 -9.13 -1.76 14.86
CA GLY A 55 -8.75 -0.85 15.93
C GLY A 55 -7.61 -1.38 16.79
N LYS A 56 -7.67 -2.65 17.19
CA LYS A 56 -6.60 -3.30 17.97
C LYS A 56 -5.32 -3.49 17.17
N LEU A 57 -5.42 -3.84 15.88
CA LEU A 57 -4.25 -3.93 15.01
C LEU A 57 -3.56 -2.57 14.87
N LYS A 58 -4.32 -1.49 14.70
CA LYS A 58 -3.80 -0.12 14.58
C LYS A 58 -3.02 0.34 15.81
N LEU A 59 -3.34 -0.14 17.01
CA LEU A 59 -2.57 0.17 18.21
C LEU A 59 -1.12 -0.30 18.15
N ASN A 60 -0.86 -1.38 17.41
CA ASN A 60 0.48 -1.95 17.23
C ASN A 60 1.11 -1.59 15.88
N ASP A 61 0.33 -1.01 14.99
CA ASP A 61 0.74 -0.69 13.63
C ASP A 61 0.25 0.71 13.23
N ALA A 62 1.11 1.70 13.42
CA ALA A 62 0.81 3.09 13.10
C ALA A 62 0.56 3.34 11.60
N SER A 63 1.04 2.44 10.74
CA SER A 63 0.91 2.55 9.29
C SER A 63 -0.45 2.09 8.76
N LEU A 64 -1.20 1.30 9.56
CA LEU A 64 -2.55 0.88 9.21
C LEU A 64 -3.52 2.05 9.36
N SER A 65 -4.16 2.43 8.28
CA SER A 65 -5.28 3.38 8.30
C SER A 65 -6.57 2.68 7.85
N PHE A 66 -7.69 3.06 8.43
CA PHE A 66 -8.99 2.57 7.97
C PHE A 66 -10.08 3.61 8.22
N VAL A 67 -11.04 3.67 7.32
CA VAL A 67 -12.23 4.52 7.40
C VAL A 67 -13.46 3.68 7.04
N PRO A 68 -14.62 3.93 7.68
CA PRO A 68 -15.85 3.25 7.32
C PRO A 68 -16.22 3.48 5.86
N GLU A 69 -16.70 2.44 5.20
CA GLU A 69 -17.18 2.46 3.83
C GLU A 69 -18.47 1.63 3.71
N SER A 70 -19.39 2.08 2.87
CA SER A 70 -20.65 1.40 2.67
C SER A 70 -21.11 1.52 1.21
N PRO A 71 -20.41 0.87 0.27
CA PRO A 71 -20.92 0.74 -1.10
C PRO A 71 -22.16 -0.16 -1.09
N GLY A 72 -23.18 0.26 -1.82
CA GLY A 72 -24.52 -0.32 -1.73
C GLY A 72 -24.65 -1.84 -1.83
N THR A 73 -23.78 -2.52 -2.58
CA THR A 73 -23.91 -3.96 -2.89
C THR A 73 -23.18 -4.89 -1.92
N LEU A 74 -22.10 -4.46 -1.28
CA LEU A 74 -21.29 -5.28 -0.38
C LEU A 74 -21.58 -5.06 1.11
N GLY A 75 -22.53 -4.17 1.41
CA GLY A 75 -22.87 -3.83 2.78
C GLY A 75 -21.86 -2.87 3.43
N ARG A 76 -21.71 -2.98 4.75
CA ARG A 76 -20.83 -2.12 5.54
C ARG A 76 -19.44 -2.74 5.68
N GLY A 77 -18.40 -1.95 5.44
CA GLY A 77 -17.01 -2.37 5.55
C GLY A 77 -16.08 -1.22 5.89
N PHE A 78 -14.79 -1.41 5.62
CA PHE A 78 -13.77 -0.41 5.87
C PHE A 78 -12.82 -0.33 4.69
N ARG A 79 -12.58 0.88 4.20
CA ARG A 79 -11.46 1.15 3.30
C ARG A 79 -10.19 1.27 4.12
N CYS A 80 -9.26 0.35 3.87
CA CYS A 80 -8.01 0.24 4.60
C CYS A 80 -6.83 0.69 3.74
N GLY A 81 -5.87 1.35 4.37
CA GLY A 81 -4.63 1.78 3.74
C GLY A 81 -3.42 1.04 4.31
N PHE A 82 -2.52 0.62 3.44
CA PHE A 82 -1.37 -0.24 3.73
C PHE A 82 -0.10 0.32 3.12
N LEU A 83 1.07 -0.03 3.67
CA LEU A 83 2.38 0.33 3.12
C LEU A 83 2.73 -0.43 1.84
N GLY A 84 2.04 -1.53 1.55
CA GLY A 84 2.26 -2.37 0.38
C GLY A 84 1.46 -3.66 0.44
N MET A 85 1.63 -4.53 -0.56
CA MET A 85 0.87 -5.79 -0.67
C MET A 85 1.12 -6.73 0.51
N LEU A 86 2.37 -6.94 0.91
CA LEU A 86 2.70 -7.80 2.04
C LEU A 86 2.06 -7.32 3.34
N HIS A 87 1.98 -5.99 3.55
CA HIS A 87 1.29 -5.43 4.71
C HIS A 87 -0.20 -5.75 4.68
N LEU A 88 -0.86 -5.62 3.52
CA LEU A 88 -2.26 -6.01 3.33
C LEU A 88 -2.48 -7.49 3.65
N GLU A 89 -1.63 -8.38 3.15
CA GLU A 89 -1.70 -9.83 3.39
C GLU A 89 -1.54 -10.15 4.88
N ILE A 90 -0.56 -9.56 5.56
CA ILE A 90 -0.34 -9.75 6.99
C ILE A 90 -1.55 -9.29 7.81
N VAL A 91 -2.11 -8.12 7.51
CA VAL A 91 -3.29 -7.60 8.23
C VAL A 91 -4.50 -8.50 8.01
N SER A 92 -4.76 -8.92 6.77
CA SER A 92 -5.88 -9.80 6.44
C SER A 92 -5.76 -11.18 7.14
N GLU A 93 -4.55 -11.77 7.12
CA GLU A 93 -4.29 -13.05 7.78
C GLU A 93 -4.42 -12.95 9.30
N ARG A 94 -4.00 -11.83 9.90
CA ARG A 94 -4.19 -11.59 11.34
C ARG A 94 -5.65 -11.44 11.70
N LEU A 95 -6.45 -10.73 10.90
CA LEU A 95 -7.90 -10.62 11.14
C LEU A 95 -8.57 -11.99 11.08
N LYS A 96 -8.19 -12.83 10.12
CA LYS A 96 -8.69 -14.19 10.01
C LYS A 96 -8.28 -15.06 11.20
N ARG A 97 -6.99 -15.07 11.54
CA ARG A 97 -6.44 -15.94 12.59
C ARG A 97 -6.82 -15.49 13.99
N ASP A 98 -6.68 -14.20 14.31
CA ASP A 98 -6.80 -13.69 15.68
C ASP A 98 -8.27 -13.39 16.04
N TYR A 99 -9.14 -13.12 15.04
CA TYR A 99 -10.55 -12.75 15.22
C TYR A 99 -11.54 -13.68 14.53
N SER A 100 -11.06 -14.72 13.84
CA SER A 100 -11.91 -15.67 13.08
C SER A 100 -12.82 -14.98 12.06
N LEU A 101 -12.32 -13.90 11.45
CA LEU A 101 -13.05 -13.12 10.45
C LEU A 101 -12.76 -13.63 9.05
N ASP A 102 -13.80 -14.08 8.35
CA ASP A 102 -13.73 -14.27 6.91
C ASP A 102 -14.09 -12.97 6.20
N LEU A 103 -13.21 -12.53 5.29
CA LEU A 103 -13.28 -11.21 4.66
C LEU A 103 -13.41 -11.32 3.14
N ILE A 104 -14.25 -10.45 2.59
CA ILE A 104 -14.23 -10.11 1.17
C ILE A 104 -13.30 -8.89 1.04
N ILE A 105 -12.23 -9.06 0.27
CA ILE A 105 -11.22 -8.02 0.05
C ILE A 105 -11.32 -7.57 -1.40
N THR A 106 -11.50 -6.25 -1.61
CA THR A 106 -11.52 -5.70 -2.96
C THR A 106 -10.14 -5.76 -3.61
N SER A 107 -10.08 -5.67 -4.94
CA SER A 107 -8.81 -5.54 -5.64
C SER A 107 -8.01 -4.36 -5.10
N PRO A 108 -6.75 -4.56 -4.70
CA PRO A 108 -5.90 -3.47 -4.23
C PRO A 108 -5.73 -2.39 -5.30
N SER A 109 -5.70 -1.14 -4.87
CA SER A 109 -5.54 0.02 -5.73
C SER A 109 -4.58 1.03 -5.11
N VAL A 110 -4.03 1.91 -5.94
CA VAL A 110 -3.31 3.09 -5.50
C VAL A 110 -4.28 4.28 -5.40
N VAL A 111 -3.87 5.37 -4.75
CA VAL A 111 -4.69 6.59 -4.73
C VAL A 111 -4.40 7.42 -5.97
N TYR A 112 -5.41 7.57 -6.81
CA TYR A 112 -5.40 8.52 -7.91
C TYR A 112 -5.92 9.87 -7.44
N LYS A 113 -5.29 10.95 -7.88
CA LYS A 113 -5.82 12.31 -7.69
C LYS A 113 -6.61 12.70 -8.93
N LYS A 114 -7.83 13.16 -8.72
CA LYS A 114 -8.69 13.65 -9.80
C LYS A 114 -8.88 15.15 -9.64
N SER A 115 -8.43 15.91 -10.62
CA SER A 115 -8.80 17.30 -10.87
C SER A 115 -9.87 17.36 -11.96
N GLU A 116 -10.47 18.53 -12.22
CA GLU A 116 -11.61 18.69 -13.15
C GLU A 116 -11.40 18.03 -14.53
N ASP A 117 -10.17 18.10 -15.07
CA ASP A 117 -9.83 17.58 -16.41
C ASP A 117 -8.66 16.57 -16.42
N LYS A 118 -8.09 16.22 -15.26
CA LYS A 118 -6.87 15.43 -15.20
C LYS A 118 -6.94 14.36 -14.10
N ILE A 119 -6.40 13.20 -14.44
CA ILE A 119 -6.14 12.14 -13.48
C ILE A 119 -4.64 12.07 -13.27
N GLU A 120 -4.21 12.08 -12.02
CA GLU A 120 -2.81 11.92 -11.65
C GLU A 120 -2.64 10.61 -10.89
N GLU A 121 -1.59 9.87 -11.23
CA GLU A 121 -1.19 8.65 -10.56
C GLU A 121 0.10 8.83 -9.75
N PRO A 122 0.27 8.09 -8.63
CA PRO A 122 1.49 8.14 -7.85
C PRO A 122 2.64 7.48 -8.62
N TRP A 123 3.77 8.17 -8.70
CA TRP A 123 5.01 7.68 -9.29
C TRP A 123 6.06 7.39 -8.22
N ILE A 124 6.87 6.38 -8.47
CA ILE A 124 7.92 5.91 -7.58
C ILE A 124 9.27 5.84 -8.29
N GLU A 125 10.33 6.01 -7.51
CA GLU A 125 11.67 5.60 -7.85
C GLU A 125 11.90 4.21 -7.26
N MET A 126 12.17 3.25 -8.12
CA MET A 126 12.53 1.88 -7.72
C MET A 126 14.05 1.73 -7.81
N GLU A 127 14.65 1.23 -6.73
CA GLU A 127 16.02 0.77 -6.67
C GLU A 127 16.04 -0.75 -6.64
N ILE A 128 16.49 -1.37 -7.74
CA ILE A 128 16.53 -2.83 -7.89
C ILE A 128 17.97 -3.28 -7.77
N ILE A 129 18.27 -4.08 -6.74
CA ILE A 129 19.60 -4.68 -6.53
C ILE A 129 19.57 -6.09 -7.09
N ALA A 130 20.45 -6.38 -8.03
CA ALA A 130 20.54 -7.71 -8.65
C ALA A 130 22.00 -8.11 -8.88
N PRO A 131 22.32 -9.43 -8.89
CA PRO A 131 23.59 -9.91 -9.41
C PRO A 131 23.74 -9.56 -10.90
N SER A 132 24.97 -9.20 -11.31
CA SER A 132 25.27 -8.74 -12.68
C SER A 132 24.77 -9.68 -13.76
N LYS A 133 24.82 -11.00 -13.52
CA LYS A 133 24.34 -12.03 -14.47
C LYS A 133 22.82 -11.96 -14.77
N TYR A 134 22.03 -11.31 -13.92
CA TYR A 134 20.58 -11.17 -14.11
C TYR A 134 20.13 -9.79 -14.62
N VAL A 135 21.06 -8.85 -14.83
CA VAL A 135 20.74 -7.49 -15.28
C VAL A 135 19.94 -7.50 -16.60
N GLY A 136 20.31 -8.37 -17.54
CA GLY A 136 19.60 -8.50 -18.82
C GLY A 136 18.15 -8.92 -18.63
N GLN A 137 17.89 -9.93 -17.80
CA GLN A 137 16.54 -10.42 -17.51
C GLN A 137 15.71 -9.36 -16.77
N VAL A 138 16.32 -8.64 -15.81
CA VAL A 138 15.65 -7.56 -15.07
C VAL A 138 15.30 -6.41 -16.03
N ASN A 139 16.20 -6.01 -16.91
CA ASN A 139 15.92 -4.95 -17.90
C ASN A 139 14.80 -5.37 -18.88
N ASN A 140 14.79 -6.62 -19.34
CA ASN A 140 13.72 -7.14 -20.17
C ASN A 140 12.38 -7.15 -19.41
N LEU A 141 12.39 -7.49 -18.11
CA LEU A 141 11.19 -7.41 -17.29
C LEU A 141 10.67 -5.97 -17.17
N LEU A 142 11.56 -5.01 -16.90
CA LEU A 142 11.22 -3.58 -16.79
C LEU A 142 10.62 -3.02 -18.10
N GLY A 143 11.11 -3.49 -19.25
CA GLY A 143 10.57 -3.10 -20.55
C GLY A 143 9.11 -3.51 -20.81
N ASN A 144 8.53 -4.40 -20.00
CA ASN A 144 7.11 -4.80 -20.08
C ASN A 144 6.20 -3.94 -19.20
N PHE A 145 6.74 -2.97 -18.47
CA PHE A 145 6.00 -2.08 -17.59
C PHE A 145 6.15 -0.63 -18.03
N PRO A 146 5.12 0.21 -17.80
CA PRO A 146 5.23 1.62 -18.07
C PRO A 146 6.26 2.27 -17.14
N GLY A 147 7.11 3.14 -17.67
CA GLY A 147 8.09 3.86 -16.85
C GLY A 147 9.37 4.21 -17.62
N GLU A 148 10.34 4.69 -16.89
CA GLU A 148 11.57 5.25 -17.40
C GLU A 148 12.79 4.67 -16.68
N PHE A 149 13.67 4.03 -17.43
CA PHE A 149 14.99 3.69 -16.95
C PHE A 149 15.80 4.97 -16.68
N LYS A 150 16.44 5.07 -15.51
CA LYS A 150 17.20 6.27 -15.12
C LYS A 150 18.69 6.01 -15.06
N ASP A 151 19.13 4.98 -14.36
CA ASP A 151 20.55 4.75 -14.13
C ASP A 151 20.84 3.29 -13.79
N THR A 152 22.10 2.90 -13.95
CA THR A 152 22.65 1.63 -13.44
C THR A 152 23.97 1.89 -12.76
N ARG A 153 24.08 1.53 -11.49
CA ARG A 153 25.27 1.70 -10.68
C ARG A 153 25.82 0.37 -10.21
N TRP A 154 27.11 0.21 -10.33
CA TRP A 154 27.79 -0.95 -9.77
C TRP A 154 28.06 -0.75 -8.28
N LEU A 155 27.52 -1.64 -7.44
CA LEU A 155 27.85 -1.68 -6.02
C LEU A 155 29.15 -2.43 -5.77
N THR A 156 29.35 -3.53 -6.50
CA THR A 156 30.53 -4.39 -6.49
C THR A 156 30.70 -4.96 -7.90
N GLU A 157 31.78 -5.70 -8.15
CA GLU A 157 32.00 -6.40 -9.43
C GLU A 157 30.86 -7.36 -9.80
N GLU A 158 30.12 -7.86 -8.79
CA GLU A 158 29.05 -8.86 -8.98
C GLU A 158 27.62 -8.32 -8.78
N LYS A 159 27.46 -7.10 -8.21
CA LYS A 159 26.15 -6.55 -7.85
C LYS A 159 25.91 -5.18 -8.46
N VAL A 160 24.72 -5.01 -8.98
CA VAL A 160 24.27 -3.80 -9.67
C VAL A 160 23.01 -3.27 -9.03
N VAL A 161 22.88 -1.94 -8.96
CA VAL A 161 21.63 -1.24 -8.66
C VAL A 161 21.08 -0.68 -9.96
N ILE A 162 19.86 -0.98 -10.28
CA ILE A 162 19.10 -0.41 -11.40
C ILE A 162 18.09 0.57 -10.81
N ILE A 163 18.10 1.82 -11.31
CA ILE A 163 17.17 2.86 -10.91
C ILE A 163 16.14 3.05 -12.02
N TYR A 164 14.88 2.89 -11.64
CA TYR A 164 13.76 2.97 -12.55
C TYR A 164 12.64 3.82 -11.97
N HIS A 165 12.08 4.73 -12.75
CA HIS A 165 10.92 5.51 -12.37
C HIS A 165 9.68 4.97 -13.07
N GLY A 166 8.62 4.74 -12.33
CA GLY A 166 7.37 4.26 -12.89
C GLY A 166 6.17 4.50 -11.97
N PRO A 167 4.96 4.22 -12.45
CA PRO A 167 3.77 4.33 -11.62
C PRO A 167 3.78 3.28 -10.51
N LEU A 168 3.28 3.65 -9.33
CA LEU A 168 3.22 2.76 -8.16
C LEU A 168 2.39 1.48 -8.44
N ASP A 169 1.42 1.56 -9.34
CA ASP A 169 0.57 0.45 -9.76
C ASP A 169 1.37 -0.76 -10.32
N ILE A 170 2.60 -0.55 -10.81
CA ILE A 170 3.50 -1.63 -11.23
C ILE A 170 3.65 -2.69 -10.13
N ILE A 171 3.76 -2.25 -8.87
CA ILE A 171 3.93 -3.16 -7.72
C ILE A 171 2.70 -4.04 -7.56
N LEU A 172 1.50 -3.48 -7.74
CA LEU A 172 0.23 -4.21 -7.65
C LEU A 172 0.05 -5.23 -8.77
N ARG A 173 0.70 -5.02 -9.91
CA ARG A 173 0.67 -5.95 -11.06
C ARG A 173 1.64 -7.14 -10.90
N GLY A 174 2.09 -7.43 -9.67
CA GLY A 174 2.94 -8.57 -9.37
C GLY A 174 4.37 -8.42 -9.88
N PHE A 175 4.88 -7.19 -9.96
CA PHE A 175 6.25 -6.94 -10.40
C PHE A 175 7.27 -7.63 -9.48
N TYR A 176 7.06 -7.62 -8.17
CA TYR A 176 7.98 -8.24 -7.21
C TYR A 176 8.16 -9.75 -7.45
N ASP A 177 7.06 -10.47 -7.67
CA ASP A 177 7.10 -11.91 -7.93
C ASP A 177 7.79 -12.20 -9.26
N LYS A 178 7.51 -11.40 -10.28
CA LYS A 178 8.19 -11.52 -11.58
C LYS A 178 9.68 -11.23 -11.46
N LEU A 179 10.06 -10.21 -10.67
CA LEU A 179 11.47 -9.88 -10.38
C LEU A 179 12.19 -11.05 -9.70
N LYS A 180 11.56 -11.65 -8.69
CA LYS A 180 12.09 -12.85 -8.02
C LYS A 180 12.25 -14.02 -8.99
N ASN A 181 11.26 -14.25 -9.82
CA ASN A 181 11.30 -15.34 -10.80
C ASN A 181 12.44 -15.19 -11.81
N VAL A 182 12.58 -14.00 -12.44
CA VAL A 182 13.63 -13.78 -13.46
C VAL A 182 15.04 -13.74 -12.88
N SER A 183 15.17 -13.50 -11.58
CA SER A 183 16.46 -13.43 -10.89
C SER A 183 16.75 -14.66 -10.02
N SER A 184 15.97 -15.74 -10.14
CA SER A 184 16.09 -16.94 -9.29
C SER A 184 16.06 -16.61 -7.79
N GLY A 185 15.30 -15.60 -7.40
CA GLY A 185 15.15 -15.12 -6.02
C GLY A 185 16.22 -14.14 -5.53
N TYR A 186 17.27 -13.88 -6.32
CA TYR A 186 18.41 -13.07 -5.86
C TYR A 186 18.17 -11.55 -5.90
N ALA A 187 17.34 -11.05 -6.82
CA ALA A 187 17.07 -9.61 -6.87
C ALA A 187 16.16 -9.17 -5.72
N SER A 188 16.41 -7.97 -5.27
CA SER A 188 15.56 -7.27 -4.30
C SER A 188 15.25 -5.87 -4.82
N MET A 189 14.18 -5.26 -4.33
CA MET A 189 13.83 -3.89 -4.66
C MET A 189 13.41 -3.12 -3.41
N ALA A 190 13.68 -1.83 -3.44
CA ALA A 190 13.10 -0.80 -2.59
C ALA A 190 12.48 0.27 -3.48
N TYR A 191 11.59 1.07 -2.94
CA TYR A 191 11.01 2.19 -3.68
C TYR A 191 10.72 3.37 -2.77
N ASN A 192 10.75 4.57 -3.38
CA ASN A 192 10.39 5.83 -2.73
C ASN A 192 9.36 6.55 -3.58
N LEU A 193 8.38 7.21 -2.95
CA LEU A 193 7.39 8.00 -3.65
C LEU A 193 8.02 9.29 -4.20
N LEU A 194 7.91 9.52 -5.51
CA LEU A 194 8.39 10.73 -6.19
C LEU A 194 7.32 11.84 -6.21
N GLY A 195 6.05 11.48 -6.10
CA GLY A 195 4.92 12.39 -6.23
C GLY A 195 3.89 11.87 -7.22
N TYR A 196 3.09 12.77 -7.78
CA TYR A 196 2.03 12.45 -8.71
C TYR A 196 2.36 12.98 -10.10
N ARG A 197 1.99 12.22 -11.12
CA ARG A 197 2.11 12.61 -12.53
C ARG A 197 0.79 12.40 -13.25
N GLU A 198 0.50 13.24 -14.23
CA GLU A 198 -0.66 13.08 -15.11
C GLU A 198 -0.59 11.73 -15.83
N ALA A 199 -1.73 11.04 -15.84
CA ALA A 199 -1.86 9.72 -16.46
C ALA A 199 -3.08 9.69 -17.39
N ASP A 200 -2.92 9.05 -18.53
CA ASP A 200 -4.01 8.76 -19.46
C ASP A 200 -4.70 7.47 -19.03
N LEU A 201 -5.63 7.61 -18.10
CA LEU A 201 -6.35 6.50 -17.49
C LEU A 201 -7.83 6.59 -17.77
N VAL A 202 -8.46 5.43 -17.97
CA VAL A 202 -9.90 5.28 -18.10
C VAL A 202 -10.45 4.45 -16.96
N SER A 203 -11.62 4.83 -16.46
CA SER A 203 -12.32 4.04 -15.44
C SER A 203 -12.97 2.82 -16.11
N LEU A 204 -12.60 1.62 -15.63
CA LEU A 204 -13.25 0.36 -16.00
C LEU A 204 -14.33 0.05 -14.97
N GLU A 205 -15.59 0.11 -15.39
CA GLU A 205 -16.72 -0.26 -14.57
C GLU A 205 -17.26 -1.63 -14.98
N ILE A 206 -17.38 -2.53 -14.02
CA ILE A 206 -17.98 -3.85 -14.24
C ILE A 206 -19.43 -3.78 -13.77
N LEU A 207 -20.33 -4.07 -14.69
CA LEU A 207 -21.78 -4.09 -14.45
C LEU A 207 -22.28 -5.54 -14.45
N ILE A 208 -23.06 -5.90 -13.43
CA ILE A 208 -23.82 -7.15 -13.41
C ILE A 208 -25.30 -6.77 -13.38
N ASN A 209 -26.04 -7.21 -14.39
CA ASN A 209 -27.46 -6.87 -14.54
C ASN A 209 -27.73 -5.34 -14.49
N HIS A 210 -26.84 -4.54 -15.15
CA HIS A 210 -26.84 -3.06 -15.17
C HIS A 210 -26.52 -2.38 -13.84
N GLU A 211 -26.16 -3.12 -12.79
CA GLU A 211 -25.71 -2.57 -11.52
C GLU A 211 -24.18 -2.62 -11.45
N LYS A 212 -23.56 -1.49 -11.08
CA LYS A 212 -22.12 -1.37 -10.93
C LYS A 212 -21.62 -2.15 -9.72
N ILE A 213 -20.65 -3.03 -9.93
CA ILE A 213 -19.97 -3.74 -8.85
C ILE A 213 -18.66 -3.02 -8.54
N GLU A 214 -18.64 -2.23 -7.48
CA GLU A 214 -17.48 -1.42 -7.11
C GLU A 214 -16.25 -2.26 -6.74
N ALA A 215 -16.45 -3.45 -6.15
CA ALA A 215 -15.35 -4.36 -5.79
C ALA A 215 -14.48 -4.78 -6.99
N PHE A 216 -14.99 -4.75 -8.20
CA PHE A 216 -14.28 -5.13 -9.43
C PHE A 216 -13.99 -3.96 -10.35
N SER A 217 -14.53 -2.77 -10.05
CA SER A 217 -14.26 -1.56 -10.82
C SER A 217 -12.84 -1.08 -10.55
N LYS A 218 -12.13 -0.64 -11.59
CA LYS A 218 -10.72 -0.19 -11.52
C LYS A 218 -10.53 1.10 -12.32
N MET A 219 -9.51 1.86 -11.90
CA MET A 219 -8.92 2.91 -12.73
C MET A 219 -7.83 2.34 -13.62
#